data_f2b89be32d7c859da2dd55985e5f7860
#
_entry.id   f2b89be32d7c859da2dd55985e5f7860
#
_cell.length_a   1.000
_cell.length_b   1.000
_cell.length_c   1.000
_cell.angle_alpha   90.00
_cell.angle_beta   90.00
_cell.angle_gamma   90.00
#
_symmetry.space_group_name_H-M   'P 1'
#
loop_
_entity.id
_entity.type
_entity.pdbx_description
1 polymer ?
#
loop_
_entity_poly.entity_id
_entity_poly.type
_entity_poly.pdbx_seq_one_letter_code
_entity_poly.pdbx_strand_id
1 'polypeptide(L)'
;MRWRVPLLILAVGLIAVSVLIVYSRRTQNDIDSQLWIPKKTTITPEVARLQQYVRVDTTNPPGNETTGARYLASLLKAAGVEAEIIESAPGRGNLYARIRGKQPGEGLLLLNHIDVVAADPKYWTKPPFAAELRFDQLYGRGTLDMKGIAMCELEAFLDVARSKRQPERDLVFLATADEETGGALGLEWLLAHRPDVIDGIRYAINEGGITEAKQESISYFGIETGSKMVVRTILRAPSREAMQKTRAALEPFITPQDPERLLPEVREFLHSIAPQRVEQRQFLDDVAHTIAAGKFWLLQRGYKELMQNIIWLGGVESDARGATMAANLYNLPDENPDARIEWLRSRVAPFGATIEKVIEKSGPAPLSTPHTPMFALIAREVARQYPGIPIGTEILATSYNDSRHLRARGIQSYGLSPYPVDYYQTQGIHGIDERIRVAWYMQGVSVMRKIVSAYAFEALPASPR
;
A
#
# COMPACT_ATOMS: atom_id res chain seq x y z
N MET A 1 11.36 10.20 -53.64
CA MET A 1 9.90 10.15 -53.40
C MET A 1 9.39 8.87 -52.69
N ARG A 2 10.29 8.02 -52.11
CA ARG A 2 9.93 6.69 -51.56
C ARG A 2 9.80 6.59 -50.03
N TRP A 3 9.98 7.70 -49.30
CA TRP A 3 10.00 7.68 -47.80
C TRP A 3 8.80 8.35 -47.14
N ARG A 4 7.86 8.95 -47.91
CA ARG A 4 6.67 9.64 -47.33
C ARG A 4 5.50 8.70 -47.03
N VAL A 5 5.41 7.54 -47.67
CA VAL A 5 4.30 6.60 -47.49
C VAL A 5 4.35 5.87 -46.15
N PRO A 6 5.50 5.35 -45.66
CA PRO A 6 5.55 4.66 -44.36
C PRO A 6 5.31 5.58 -43.18
N LEU A 7 5.75 6.85 -43.25
CA LEU A 7 5.49 7.85 -42.18
C LEU A 7 4.00 8.23 -42.10
N LEU A 8 3.30 8.27 -43.23
CA LEU A 8 1.88 8.54 -43.26
C LEU A 8 1.06 7.37 -42.68
N ILE A 9 1.46 6.13 -42.95
CA ILE A 9 0.81 4.94 -42.39
C ILE A 9 1.04 4.86 -40.87
N LEU A 10 2.24 5.20 -40.38
CA LEU A 10 2.51 5.24 -38.94
C LEU A 10 1.70 6.34 -38.24
N ALA A 11 1.62 7.52 -38.84
CA ALA A 11 0.82 8.64 -38.30
C ALA A 11 -0.68 8.31 -38.27
N VAL A 12 -1.21 7.70 -39.31
CA VAL A 12 -2.62 7.25 -39.38
C VAL A 12 -2.88 6.13 -38.37
N GLY A 13 -1.93 5.20 -38.18
CA GLY A 13 -2.01 4.16 -37.14
C GLY A 13 -2.04 4.73 -35.73
N LEU A 14 -1.17 5.70 -35.41
CA LEU A 14 -1.13 6.37 -34.13
C LEU A 14 -2.40 7.19 -33.86
N ILE A 15 -2.93 7.87 -34.87
CA ILE A 15 -4.20 8.60 -34.78
C ILE A 15 -5.36 7.63 -34.55
N ALA A 16 -5.40 6.50 -35.27
CA ALA A 16 -6.44 5.49 -35.10
C ALA A 16 -6.40 4.84 -33.70
N VAL A 17 -5.22 4.54 -33.17
CA VAL A 17 -5.04 4.03 -31.80
C VAL A 17 -5.47 5.08 -30.78
N SER A 18 -5.09 6.33 -30.96
CA SER A 18 -5.50 7.44 -30.07
C SER A 18 -7.01 7.67 -30.11
N VAL A 19 -7.63 7.61 -31.28
CA VAL A 19 -9.09 7.72 -31.45
C VAL A 19 -9.79 6.52 -30.81
N LEU A 20 -9.26 5.29 -30.98
CA LEU A 20 -9.80 4.10 -30.33
C LEU A 20 -9.69 4.16 -28.79
N ILE A 21 -8.60 4.68 -28.26
CA ILE A 21 -8.43 4.87 -26.81
C ILE A 21 -9.39 5.93 -26.28
N VAL A 22 -9.54 7.05 -26.99
CA VAL A 22 -10.50 8.11 -26.62
C VAL A 22 -11.94 7.61 -26.77
N TYR A 23 -12.24 6.85 -27.82
CA TYR A 23 -13.57 6.27 -28.04
C TYR A 23 -13.90 5.19 -27.02
N SER A 24 -12.95 4.30 -26.69
CA SER A 24 -13.15 3.29 -25.64
C SER A 24 -13.34 3.93 -24.26
N ARG A 25 -12.62 5.02 -23.96
CA ARG A 25 -12.81 5.78 -22.72
C ARG A 25 -14.15 6.52 -22.67
N ARG A 26 -14.62 7.07 -23.81
CA ARG A 26 -15.96 7.67 -23.88
C ARG A 26 -17.06 6.64 -23.75
N THR A 27 -16.97 5.53 -24.47
CA THR A 27 -17.99 4.46 -24.39
C THR A 27 -18.00 3.79 -23.01
N GLN A 28 -16.86 3.61 -22.34
CA GLN A 28 -16.82 3.11 -20.98
C GLN A 28 -17.50 4.08 -20.00
N ASN A 29 -17.22 5.39 -20.12
CA ASN A 29 -17.89 6.42 -19.31
C ASN A 29 -19.40 6.51 -19.61
N ASP A 30 -19.82 6.29 -20.85
CA ASP A 30 -21.23 6.32 -21.28
C ASP A 30 -21.98 5.04 -20.86
N ILE A 31 -21.32 3.88 -20.90
CA ILE A 31 -21.87 2.61 -20.42
C ILE A 31 -22.02 2.65 -18.90
N ASP A 32 -21.02 3.12 -18.19
CA ASP A 32 -21.10 3.30 -16.73
C ASP A 32 -22.18 4.32 -16.34
N SER A 33 -22.48 5.29 -17.19
CA SER A 33 -23.54 6.28 -16.97
C SER A 33 -24.95 5.78 -17.31
N GLN A 34 -25.10 4.85 -18.25
CA GLN A 34 -26.41 4.36 -18.74
C GLN A 34 -26.93 3.15 -17.97
N LEU A 35 -26.06 2.35 -17.36
CA LEU A 35 -26.47 1.13 -16.62
C LEU A 35 -26.70 1.37 -15.13
N TRP A 36 -26.36 2.53 -14.62
CA TRP A 36 -26.48 2.84 -13.20
C TRP A 36 -27.37 4.07 -12.96
N ILE A 37 -28.58 3.84 -12.47
CA ILE A 37 -29.45 4.92 -11.93
C ILE A 37 -28.91 5.24 -10.54
N PRO A 38 -28.23 6.38 -10.33
CA PRO A 38 -27.65 6.68 -9.04
C PRO A 38 -28.76 6.84 -8.01
N LYS A 39 -28.84 5.93 -7.05
CA LYS A 39 -29.48 6.27 -5.78
C LYS A 39 -28.77 7.52 -5.28
N LYS A 40 -29.53 8.58 -4.96
CA LYS A 40 -28.98 9.83 -4.42
C LYS A 40 -28.03 9.48 -3.28
N THR A 41 -26.73 9.63 -3.50
CA THR A 41 -25.71 9.29 -2.50
C THR A 41 -25.91 10.20 -1.30
N THR A 42 -26.16 9.62 -0.14
CA THR A 42 -26.30 10.39 1.09
C THR A 42 -24.92 10.72 1.61
N ILE A 43 -24.63 12.00 1.77
CA ILE A 43 -23.41 12.46 2.41
C ILE A 43 -23.62 12.32 3.92
N THR A 44 -23.09 11.24 4.49
CA THR A 44 -23.08 11.06 5.95
C THR A 44 -21.99 11.93 6.58
N PRO A 45 -22.01 12.11 7.91
CA PRO A 45 -20.93 12.83 8.59
C PRO A 45 -19.54 12.24 8.32
N GLU A 46 -19.41 10.92 8.19
CA GLU A 46 -18.16 10.23 7.86
C GLU A 46 -17.67 10.60 6.46
N VAL A 47 -18.56 10.58 5.47
CA VAL A 47 -18.23 10.98 4.09
C VAL A 47 -17.84 12.46 4.05
N ALA A 48 -18.56 13.33 4.77
CA ALA A 48 -18.23 14.75 4.83
C ALA A 48 -16.84 14.99 5.45
N ARG A 49 -16.46 14.25 6.49
CA ARG A 49 -15.12 14.33 7.10
C ARG A 49 -14.04 13.83 6.14
N LEU A 50 -14.26 12.72 5.44
CA LEU A 50 -13.33 12.26 4.40
C LEU A 50 -13.16 13.31 3.30
N GLN A 51 -14.26 13.91 2.81
CA GLN A 51 -14.18 14.98 1.82
C GLN A 51 -13.33 16.17 2.31
N GLN A 52 -13.50 16.58 3.57
CA GLN A 52 -12.69 17.66 4.16
C GLN A 52 -11.22 17.26 4.24
N TYR A 53 -10.91 16.01 4.61
CA TYR A 53 -9.54 15.55 4.71
C TYR A 53 -8.87 15.45 3.34
N VAL A 54 -9.57 14.98 2.32
CA VAL A 54 -9.06 14.94 0.93
C VAL A 54 -8.76 16.34 0.39
N ARG A 55 -9.51 17.37 0.80
CA ARG A 55 -9.26 18.76 0.42
C ARG A 55 -7.99 19.35 1.01
N VAL A 56 -7.44 18.78 2.06
CA VAL A 56 -6.16 19.17 2.61
C VAL A 56 -5.06 18.62 1.70
N ASP A 57 -4.39 19.52 0.98
CA ASP A 57 -3.25 19.14 0.14
C ASP A 57 -2.03 18.86 1.01
N THR A 58 -1.63 17.59 1.06
CA THR A 58 -0.46 17.09 1.79
C THR A 58 0.51 16.40 0.84
N THR A 59 0.61 16.93 -0.38
CA THR A 59 1.52 16.41 -1.41
C THR A 59 2.96 16.38 -0.89
N ASN A 60 3.59 15.25 -1.03
CA ASN A 60 4.98 15.02 -0.66
C ASN A 60 5.78 14.50 -1.88
N PRO A 61 6.89 15.12 -2.30
CA PRO A 61 7.42 16.42 -1.82
C PRO A 61 6.56 17.63 -2.20
N PRO A 62 6.65 18.77 -1.49
CA PRO A 62 7.57 19.08 -0.37
C PRO A 62 7.10 18.58 1.00
N GLY A 63 5.84 18.15 1.14
CA GLY A 63 5.20 17.80 2.39
C GLY A 63 4.49 19.00 3.06
N ASN A 64 3.33 18.75 3.66
CA ASN A 64 2.53 19.72 4.42
C ASN A 64 1.65 18.98 5.44
N GLU A 65 2.21 17.94 6.02
CA GLU A 65 1.47 17.02 6.86
C GLU A 65 0.97 17.67 8.14
N THR A 66 1.65 18.71 8.65
CA THR A 66 1.16 19.49 9.79
C THR A 66 -0.27 20.03 9.57
N THR A 67 -0.63 20.39 8.33
CA THR A 67 -1.99 20.84 8.03
C THR A 67 -2.99 19.69 8.12
N GLY A 68 -2.64 18.51 7.62
CA GLY A 68 -3.42 17.28 7.78
C GLY A 68 -3.57 16.86 9.24
N ALA A 69 -2.45 16.89 10.00
CA ALA A 69 -2.42 16.58 11.43
C ALA A 69 -3.33 17.53 12.23
N ARG A 70 -3.35 18.82 11.92
CA ARG A 70 -4.26 19.80 12.56
C ARG A 70 -5.72 19.48 12.27
N TYR A 71 -6.06 19.06 11.04
CA TYR A 71 -7.43 18.66 10.73
C TYR A 71 -7.84 17.45 11.58
N LEU A 72 -7.04 16.38 11.60
CA LEU A 72 -7.32 15.19 12.41
C LEU A 72 -7.39 15.50 13.90
N ALA A 73 -6.46 16.32 14.42
CA ALA A 73 -6.46 16.77 15.82
C ALA A 73 -7.74 17.52 16.17
N SER A 74 -8.31 18.30 15.25
CA SER A 74 -9.57 19.01 15.47
C SER A 74 -10.76 18.04 15.69
N LEU A 75 -10.77 16.92 14.98
CA LEU A 75 -11.79 15.87 15.13
C LEU A 75 -11.64 15.12 16.46
N LEU A 76 -10.41 14.80 16.86
CA LEU A 76 -10.08 14.21 18.15
C LEU A 76 -10.49 15.11 19.30
N LYS A 77 -10.14 16.40 19.25
CA LYS A 77 -10.52 17.39 20.23
C LYS A 77 -12.05 17.54 20.37
N ALA A 78 -12.78 17.51 19.26
CA ALA A 78 -14.24 17.55 19.27
C ALA A 78 -14.87 16.32 19.95
N ALA A 79 -14.16 15.21 20.04
CA ALA A 79 -14.53 14.00 20.77
C ALA A 79 -14.00 13.95 22.20
N GLY A 80 -13.30 15.00 22.65
CA GLY A 80 -12.71 15.08 24.01
C GLY A 80 -11.41 14.28 24.16
N VAL A 81 -10.72 14.00 23.06
CA VAL A 81 -9.43 13.29 23.07
C VAL A 81 -8.31 14.32 22.92
N GLU A 82 -7.33 14.25 23.80
CA GLU A 82 -6.08 14.99 23.65
C GLU A 82 -5.23 14.35 22.58
N ALA A 83 -4.65 15.19 21.72
CA ALA A 83 -3.78 14.76 20.63
C ALA A 83 -2.56 15.69 20.56
N GLU A 84 -1.41 15.10 20.32
CA GLU A 84 -0.13 15.79 20.17
C GLU A 84 0.30 15.83 18.71
N ILE A 85 0.64 17.01 18.19
CA ILE A 85 1.29 17.14 16.89
C ILE A 85 2.79 17.22 17.12
N ILE A 86 3.53 16.27 16.58
CA ILE A 86 4.98 16.12 16.73
C ILE A 86 5.62 16.44 15.39
N GLU A 87 6.22 17.62 15.25
CA GLU A 87 6.92 17.99 14.01
C GLU A 87 8.36 17.43 14.03
N SER A 88 8.67 16.59 13.05
CA SER A 88 10.03 16.11 12.81
C SER A 88 10.91 17.13 12.06
N ALA A 89 10.26 17.99 11.28
CA ALA A 89 10.82 19.15 10.58
C ALA A 89 9.69 20.17 10.34
N PRO A 90 9.98 21.42 9.96
CA PRO A 90 8.95 22.41 9.68
C PRO A 90 7.95 21.92 8.64
N GLY A 91 6.66 21.87 9.00
CA GLY A 91 5.57 21.40 8.15
C GLY A 91 5.39 19.87 8.09
N ARG A 92 6.32 19.08 8.65
CA ARG A 92 6.31 17.62 8.65
C ARG A 92 5.74 17.09 9.98
N GLY A 93 4.46 17.32 10.19
CA GLY A 93 3.77 17.01 11.44
C GLY A 93 3.23 15.59 11.47
N ASN A 94 3.53 14.88 12.54
CA ASN A 94 2.94 13.59 12.89
C ASN A 94 1.92 13.82 14.00
N LEU A 95 0.84 13.05 14.04
CA LEU A 95 -0.23 13.19 15.04
C LEU A 95 -0.32 11.94 15.90
N TYR A 96 -0.23 12.12 17.21
CA TYR A 96 -0.34 11.06 18.21
C TYR A 96 -1.53 11.30 19.13
N ALA A 97 -2.35 10.26 19.35
CA ALA A 97 -3.40 10.26 20.36
C ALA A 97 -3.53 8.86 20.99
N ARG A 98 -3.85 8.81 22.30
CA ARG A 98 -3.94 7.55 23.04
C ARG A 98 -5.14 7.52 23.99
N ILE A 99 -5.89 6.43 23.94
CA ILE A 99 -6.89 6.07 24.93
C ILE A 99 -6.32 4.96 25.79
N ARG A 100 -6.17 5.22 27.10
CA ARG A 100 -5.60 4.26 28.04
C ARG A 100 -6.60 3.17 28.40
N GLY A 101 -6.18 1.93 28.27
CA GLY A 101 -6.89 0.74 28.69
C GLY A 101 -6.59 0.36 30.14
N LYS A 102 -7.23 -0.73 30.58
CA LYS A 102 -6.99 -1.34 31.90
C LYS A 102 -5.75 -2.22 31.95
N GLN A 103 -5.39 -2.82 30.81
CA GLN A 103 -4.30 -3.79 30.70
C GLN A 103 -3.14 -3.18 29.93
N PRO A 104 -1.99 -2.93 30.56
CA PRO A 104 -0.80 -2.45 29.85
C PRO A 104 -0.16 -3.57 29.03
N GLY A 105 0.56 -3.20 27.96
CA GLY A 105 1.37 -4.15 27.17
C GLY A 105 0.60 -4.94 26.10
N GLU A 106 -0.69 -4.68 25.93
CA GLU A 106 -1.55 -5.32 24.93
C GLU A 106 -2.23 -4.27 24.03
N GLY A 107 -1.52 -3.14 23.75
CA GLY A 107 -2.10 -2.03 22.99
C GLY A 107 -2.24 -2.35 21.50
N LEU A 108 -3.24 -1.70 20.87
CA LEU A 108 -3.44 -1.65 19.42
C LEU A 108 -3.08 -0.27 18.90
N LEU A 109 -2.23 -0.24 17.89
CA LEU A 109 -1.88 0.94 17.12
C LEU A 109 -2.69 0.96 15.81
N LEU A 110 -3.39 2.04 15.56
CA LEU A 110 -4.00 2.40 14.28
C LEU A 110 -3.02 3.36 13.60
N LEU A 111 -2.28 2.85 12.62
CA LEU A 111 -1.20 3.57 11.94
C LEU A 111 -1.64 3.97 10.55
N ASN A 112 -1.47 5.23 10.23
CA ASN A 112 -1.74 5.74 8.89
C ASN A 112 -0.76 6.87 8.54
N HIS A 113 -0.58 7.13 7.23
CA HIS A 113 0.19 8.29 6.78
C HIS A 113 -0.70 9.43 6.31
N ILE A 114 -0.20 10.65 6.45
CA ILE A 114 -0.91 11.90 6.12
C ILE A 114 -0.60 12.35 4.70
N ASP A 115 0.65 12.16 4.27
CA ASP A 115 1.13 12.59 2.97
C ASP A 115 0.48 11.81 1.82
N VAL A 116 0.58 12.38 0.64
CA VAL A 116 0.11 11.77 -0.61
C VAL A 116 1.09 12.09 -1.73
N VAL A 117 1.22 11.23 -2.72
CA VAL A 117 2.05 11.51 -3.90
C VAL A 117 1.50 12.67 -4.73
N ALA A 118 2.37 13.27 -5.53
CA ALA A 118 2.01 14.39 -6.41
C ALA A 118 0.86 14.05 -7.37
N ALA A 119 0.01 15.04 -7.62
CA ALA A 119 -1.12 14.95 -8.53
C ALA A 119 -1.18 16.20 -9.41
N ASP A 120 -0.75 16.09 -10.68
CA ASP A 120 -0.80 17.21 -11.63
C ASP A 120 -2.25 17.37 -12.16
N PRO A 121 -2.96 18.46 -11.79
CA PRO A 121 -4.37 18.65 -12.14
C PRO A 121 -4.68 18.60 -13.64
N LYS A 122 -3.69 18.87 -14.50
CA LYS A 122 -3.90 18.87 -15.96
C LYS A 122 -4.22 17.48 -16.54
N TYR A 123 -3.85 16.42 -15.84
CA TYR A 123 -4.13 15.05 -16.27
C TYR A 123 -5.38 14.45 -15.63
N TRP A 124 -5.94 15.11 -14.59
CA TRP A 124 -7.10 14.62 -13.88
C TRP A 124 -8.40 15.10 -14.52
N THR A 125 -9.43 14.25 -14.53
CA THR A 125 -10.77 14.65 -14.98
C THR A 125 -11.50 15.53 -13.95
N LYS A 126 -11.08 15.43 -12.67
CA LYS A 126 -11.55 16.22 -11.53
C LYS A 126 -10.34 16.76 -10.76
N PRO A 127 -10.36 18.02 -10.27
CA PRO A 127 -9.21 18.51 -9.51
C PRO A 127 -8.90 17.58 -8.32
N PRO A 128 -7.63 17.16 -8.13
CA PRO A 128 -7.27 16.08 -7.21
C PRO A 128 -7.58 16.38 -5.74
N PHE A 129 -7.70 17.64 -5.35
CA PHE A 129 -8.04 18.06 -3.98
C PHE A 129 -9.41 18.74 -3.87
N ALA A 130 -10.28 18.63 -4.89
CA ALA A 130 -11.64 19.14 -4.79
C ALA A 130 -12.57 18.25 -3.97
N ALA A 131 -12.23 16.98 -3.81
CA ALA A 131 -13.07 15.95 -3.18
C ALA A 131 -14.48 15.92 -3.79
N GLU A 132 -14.54 15.91 -5.11
CA GLU A 132 -15.80 15.95 -5.86
C GLU A 132 -16.52 14.61 -5.76
N LEU A 133 -17.77 14.66 -5.29
CA LEU A 133 -18.65 13.49 -5.31
C LEU A 133 -19.40 13.47 -6.65
N ARG A 134 -19.14 12.43 -7.44
CA ARG A 134 -19.88 12.20 -8.69
C ARG A 134 -20.51 10.82 -8.65
N PHE A 135 -21.83 10.75 -8.78
CA PHE A 135 -22.62 9.56 -8.51
C PHE A 135 -22.35 9.06 -7.07
N ASP A 136 -21.82 7.86 -6.90
CA ASP A 136 -21.42 7.30 -5.60
C ASP A 136 -19.89 7.28 -5.39
N GLN A 137 -19.14 7.94 -6.27
CA GLN A 137 -17.68 7.95 -6.23
C GLN A 137 -17.16 9.32 -5.76
N LEU A 138 -16.34 9.26 -4.72
CA LEU A 138 -15.60 10.41 -4.22
C LEU A 138 -14.23 10.43 -4.90
N TYR A 139 -13.99 11.44 -5.76
CA TYR A 139 -12.74 11.66 -6.46
C TYR A 139 -11.79 12.48 -5.60
N GLY A 140 -10.53 12.04 -5.53
CA GLY A 140 -9.46 12.83 -4.92
C GLY A 140 -8.22 12.01 -4.62
N ARG A 141 -7.06 12.65 -4.68
CA ARG A 141 -5.78 12.06 -4.28
C ARG A 141 -5.83 11.72 -2.78
N GLY A 142 -5.42 10.49 -2.44
CA GLY A 142 -5.46 9.97 -1.08
C GLY A 142 -6.78 9.29 -0.70
N THR A 143 -7.77 9.21 -1.59
CA THR A 143 -9.04 8.54 -1.25
C THR A 143 -8.85 7.04 -1.00
N LEU A 144 -7.87 6.41 -1.63
CA LEU A 144 -7.48 5.01 -1.43
C LEU A 144 -6.17 4.91 -0.63
N ASP A 145 -5.20 5.75 -0.96
CA ASP A 145 -3.84 5.74 -0.43
C ASP A 145 -3.51 7.08 0.25
N MET A 146 -3.65 7.20 1.60
CA MET A 146 -4.45 6.28 2.43
C MET A 146 -5.47 7.03 3.31
N LYS A 147 -5.87 8.28 2.95
CA LYS A 147 -6.82 9.09 3.75
C LYS A 147 -8.15 8.39 3.98
N GLY A 148 -8.61 7.55 3.03
CA GLY A 148 -9.82 6.74 3.19
C GLY A 148 -9.68 5.72 4.32
N ILE A 149 -8.56 5.00 4.38
CA ILE A 149 -8.25 4.04 5.45
C ILE A 149 -8.07 4.79 6.76
N ALA A 150 -7.28 5.87 6.77
CA ALA A 150 -7.05 6.72 7.94
C ALA A 150 -8.37 7.22 8.58
N MET A 151 -9.35 7.60 7.74
CA MET A 151 -10.66 8.01 8.27
C MET A 151 -11.48 6.83 8.78
N CYS A 152 -11.37 5.63 8.22
CA CYS A 152 -11.99 4.43 8.81
C CYS A 152 -11.42 4.14 10.21
N GLU A 153 -10.11 4.25 10.38
CA GLU A 153 -9.41 4.09 11.67
C GLU A 153 -9.82 5.16 12.66
N LEU A 154 -9.83 6.43 12.24
CA LEU A 154 -10.22 7.55 13.09
C LEU A 154 -11.66 7.44 13.57
N GLU A 155 -12.61 7.09 12.69
CA GLU A 155 -14.02 6.92 13.07
C GLU A 155 -14.18 5.83 14.13
N ALA A 156 -13.47 4.71 13.97
CA ALA A 156 -13.48 3.64 14.96
C ALA A 156 -12.86 4.06 16.30
N PHE A 157 -11.76 4.79 16.27
CA PHE A 157 -11.12 5.35 17.46
C PHE A 157 -12.01 6.36 18.18
N LEU A 158 -12.66 7.26 17.42
CA LEU A 158 -13.60 8.25 17.96
C LEU A 158 -14.83 7.60 18.62
N ASP A 159 -15.32 6.49 18.09
CA ASP A 159 -16.45 5.77 18.68
C ASP A 159 -16.09 5.18 20.04
N VAL A 160 -14.87 4.65 20.20
CA VAL A 160 -14.38 4.19 21.51
C VAL A 160 -14.28 5.38 22.49
N ALA A 161 -13.72 6.50 22.06
CA ALA A 161 -13.63 7.70 22.90
C ALA A 161 -15.01 8.21 23.36
N ARG A 162 -15.96 8.30 22.43
CA ARG A 162 -17.34 8.76 22.70
C ARG A 162 -18.13 7.81 23.58
N SER A 163 -17.77 6.53 23.60
CA SER A 163 -18.47 5.54 24.44
C SER A 163 -18.33 5.82 25.92
N LYS A 164 -17.33 6.61 26.33
CA LYS A 164 -16.94 6.91 27.72
C LYS A 164 -16.67 5.66 28.59
N ARG A 165 -16.54 4.50 27.95
CA ARG A 165 -16.14 3.25 28.59
C ARG A 165 -14.62 3.17 28.57
N GLN A 166 -14.01 2.77 29.68
CA GLN A 166 -12.58 2.47 29.67
C GLN A 166 -12.36 1.17 28.90
N PRO A 167 -11.54 1.16 27.84
CA PRO A 167 -11.22 -0.06 27.11
C PRO A 167 -10.40 -1.03 27.96
N GLU A 168 -10.41 -2.29 27.61
CA GLU A 168 -9.55 -3.30 28.26
C GLU A 168 -8.07 -3.08 27.89
N ARG A 169 -7.79 -2.61 26.69
CA ARG A 169 -6.44 -2.44 26.11
C ARG A 169 -6.25 -1.02 25.60
N ASP A 170 -5.02 -0.57 25.62
CA ASP A 170 -4.68 0.74 25.06
C ASP A 170 -5.00 0.79 23.56
N LEU A 171 -5.52 1.93 23.10
CA LEU A 171 -5.67 2.25 21.70
C LEU A 171 -4.82 3.49 21.38
N VAL A 172 -4.02 3.40 20.34
CA VAL A 172 -3.22 4.51 19.82
C VAL A 172 -3.67 4.80 18.39
N PHE A 173 -3.89 6.07 18.08
CA PHE A 173 -4.04 6.59 16.72
C PHE A 173 -2.77 7.38 16.39
N LEU A 174 -2.04 6.95 15.38
CA LEU A 174 -0.79 7.57 14.94
C LEU A 174 -0.87 7.83 13.44
N ALA A 175 -0.93 9.11 13.07
CA ALA A 175 -0.87 9.54 11.69
C ALA A 175 0.51 10.15 11.42
N THR A 176 1.26 9.56 10.48
CA THR A 176 2.67 9.88 10.22
C THR A 176 2.85 10.73 8.98
N ALA A 177 3.96 11.43 8.91
CA ALA A 177 4.44 12.11 7.72
C ALA A 177 5.32 11.17 6.88
N ASP A 178 5.58 11.53 5.62
CA ASP A 178 6.73 11.08 4.82
C ASP A 178 6.74 9.61 4.37
N GLU A 179 5.65 8.87 4.50
CA GLU A 179 5.59 7.48 4.09
C GLU A 179 5.92 7.30 2.60
N GLU A 180 5.33 8.14 1.77
CA GLU A 180 5.43 8.14 0.30
C GLU A 180 6.87 8.40 -0.23
N THR A 181 7.74 8.89 0.64
CA THR A 181 9.16 9.12 0.31
C THR A 181 10.14 8.35 1.21
N GLY A 182 9.64 7.35 1.97
CA GLY A 182 10.43 6.39 2.74
C GLY A 182 10.35 6.51 4.24
N GLY A 183 9.59 7.48 4.80
CA GLY A 183 9.25 7.56 6.22
C GLY A 183 10.33 8.16 7.13
N ALA A 184 11.40 8.73 6.55
CA ALA A 184 12.54 9.28 7.31
C ALA A 184 12.17 10.46 8.23
N LEU A 185 11.10 11.18 7.92
CA LEU A 185 10.53 12.26 8.76
C LEU A 185 9.20 11.86 9.41
N GLY A 186 8.76 10.63 9.20
CA GLY A 186 7.54 10.04 9.75
C GLY A 186 7.81 9.02 10.84
N LEU A 187 7.35 7.79 10.61
CA LEU A 187 7.44 6.71 11.59
C LEU A 187 8.89 6.41 11.99
N GLU A 188 9.82 6.38 11.04
CA GLU A 188 11.23 6.10 11.35
C GLU A 188 11.80 7.15 12.33
N TRP A 189 11.52 8.43 12.07
CA TRP A 189 11.94 9.51 12.97
C TRP A 189 11.30 9.38 14.36
N LEU A 190 10.00 9.10 14.42
CA LEU A 190 9.29 8.93 15.70
C LEU A 190 9.89 7.78 16.50
N LEU A 191 10.16 6.65 15.88
CA LEU A 191 10.74 5.48 16.56
C LEU A 191 12.16 5.74 17.10
N ALA A 192 12.88 6.70 16.51
CA ALA A 192 14.21 7.10 16.97
C ALA A 192 14.17 8.18 18.07
N HIS A 193 13.22 9.13 18.02
CA HIS A 193 13.20 10.32 18.89
C HIS A 193 12.05 10.33 19.91
N ARG A 194 10.98 9.59 19.64
CA ARG A 194 9.76 9.48 20.45
C ARG A 194 9.30 8.02 20.56
N PRO A 195 10.18 7.10 20.99
CA PRO A 195 9.84 5.68 21.10
C PRO A 195 8.62 5.41 22.01
N ASP A 196 8.29 6.37 22.90
CA ASP A 196 7.11 6.32 23.77
C ASP A 196 5.77 6.21 23.01
N VAL A 197 5.70 6.62 21.75
CA VAL A 197 4.46 6.55 20.95
C VAL A 197 4.00 5.09 20.71
N ILE A 198 4.93 4.13 20.79
CA ILE A 198 4.62 2.69 20.65
C ILE A 198 4.74 1.90 21.96
N ASP A 199 4.94 2.56 23.09
CA ASP A 199 5.08 1.87 24.37
C ASP A 199 3.83 1.02 24.68
N GLY A 200 4.05 -0.26 24.99
CA GLY A 200 3.01 -1.21 25.32
C GLY A 200 2.13 -1.63 24.14
N ILE A 201 2.52 -1.31 22.90
CA ILE A 201 1.83 -1.77 21.70
C ILE A 201 2.26 -3.20 21.35
N ARG A 202 1.29 -4.08 21.15
CA ARG A 202 1.50 -5.46 20.72
C ARG A 202 1.11 -5.68 19.25
N TYR A 203 0.04 -5.01 18.82
CA TYR A 203 -0.51 -5.13 17.49
C TYR A 203 -0.64 -3.79 16.81
N ALA A 204 -0.55 -3.78 15.49
CA ALA A 204 -0.87 -2.62 14.69
C ALA A 204 -1.78 -3.00 13.50
N ILE A 205 -2.65 -2.09 13.12
CA ILE A 205 -3.32 -2.07 11.81
C ILE A 205 -2.73 -0.88 11.05
N ASN A 206 -2.45 -1.09 9.77
CA ASN A 206 -1.98 -0.07 8.84
C ASN A 206 -2.66 -0.29 7.49
N GLU A 207 -2.28 0.47 6.49
CA GLU A 207 -2.60 0.20 5.10
C GLU A 207 -1.99 -1.12 4.60
N GLY A 208 -2.40 -1.54 3.41
CA GLY A 208 -2.04 -2.80 2.78
C GLY A 208 -3.24 -3.75 2.79
N GLY A 209 -3.02 -4.97 2.35
CA GLY A 209 -4.10 -5.94 2.18
C GLY A 209 -5.07 -5.54 1.06
N ILE A 210 -5.12 -6.33 0.01
CA ILE A 210 -6.00 -6.04 -1.12
C ILE A 210 -7.29 -6.81 -0.96
N THR A 211 -8.40 -6.08 -0.86
CA THR A 211 -9.73 -6.67 -1.01
C THR A 211 -10.07 -6.70 -2.49
N GLU A 212 -9.78 -7.82 -3.13
CA GLU A 212 -10.00 -7.97 -4.56
C GLU A 212 -11.50 -7.98 -4.88
N ALA A 213 -11.92 -6.97 -5.63
CA ALA A 213 -13.27 -6.90 -6.18
C ALA A 213 -13.22 -6.80 -7.71
N LYS A 214 -14.22 -7.41 -8.35
CA LYS A 214 -14.49 -7.22 -9.76
C LYS A 214 -15.95 -6.83 -9.90
N GLN A 215 -16.20 -5.59 -10.33
CA GLN A 215 -17.52 -4.98 -10.28
C GLN A 215 -18.05 -4.96 -8.84
N GLU A 216 -19.10 -5.69 -8.51
CA GLU A 216 -19.67 -5.75 -7.15
C GLU A 216 -19.35 -7.06 -6.41
N SER A 217 -18.61 -7.97 -7.05
CA SER A 217 -18.25 -9.26 -6.46
C SER A 217 -16.86 -9.24 -5.86
N ILE A 218 -16.77 -9.51 -4.56
CA ILE A 218 -15.50 -9.67 -3.85
C ILE A 218 -15.04 -11.12 -4.05
N SER A 219 -13.83 -11.32 -4.55
CA SER A 219 -13.24 -12.64 -4.78
C SER A 219 -12.35 -13.11 -3.63
N TYR A 220 -11.68 -12.17 -2.97
CA TYR A 220 -10.73 -12.46 -1.89
C TYR A 220 -10.56 -11.24 -0.98
N PHE A 221 -10.42 -11.48 0.33
CA PHE A 221 -10.08 -10.45 1.29
C PHE A 221 -8.69 -10.74 1.87
N GLY A 222 -7.68 -9.99 1.41
CA GLY A 222 -6.30 -10.10 1.87
C GLY A 222 -6.04 -9.27 3.12
N ILE A 223 -5.38 -9.87 4.10
CA ILE A 223 -4.81 -9.19 5.27
C ILE A 223 -3.29 -9.22 5.09
N GLU A 224 -2.68 -8.06 4.89
CA GLU A 224 -1.24 -7.98 4.65
C GLU A 224 -0.47 -8.37 5.91
N THR A 225 0.45 -9.31 5.75
CA THR A 225 1.31 -9.82 6.82
C THR A 225 2.78 -9.44 6.61
N GLY A 226 3.12 -8.87 5.46
CA GLY A 226 4.48 -8.47 5.17
C GLY A 226 4.70 -7.95 3.76
N SER A 227 5.89 -7.45 3.57
CA SER A 227 6.35 -6.88 2.30
C SER A 227 7.77 -7.28 2.01
N LYS A 228 8.22 -7.06 0.79
CA LYS A 228 9.63 -7.20 0.45
C LYS A 228 10.48 -6.11 1.09
N MET A 229 11.77 -6.43 1.29
CA MET A 229 12.79 -5.44 1.59
C MET A 229 13.20 -4.73 0.30
N VAL A 230 13.31 -3.39 0.33
CA VAL A 230 13.56 -2.57 -0.84
C VAL A 230 14.87 -1.79 -0.70
N VAL A 231 15.65 -1.76 -1.77
CA VAL A 231 16.79 -0.85 -1.93
C VAL A 231 16.63 -0.12 -3.26
N ARG A 232 16.50 1.20 -3.23
CA ARG A 232 16.42 2.04 -4.43
C ARG A 232 17.73 2.74 -4.68
N THR A 233 18.25 2.61 -5.89
CA THR A 233 19.57 3.18 -6.27
C THR A 233 19.53 3.90 -7.60
N ILE A 234 20.47 4.81 -7.78
CA ILE A 234 20.88 5.34 -9.08
C ILE A 234 22.26 4.79 -9.40
N LEU A 235 22.36 4.13 -10.53
CA LEU A 235 23.63 3.70 -11.12
C LEU A 235 24.16 4.80 -12.03
N ARG A 236 25.51 4.93 -12.10
CA ARG A 236 26.22 5.77 -13.06
C ARG A 236 27.26 4.95 -13.81
N ALA A 237 27.36 5.16 -15.11
CA ALA A 237 28.40 4.61 -15.97
C ALA A 237 29.06 5.71 -16.78
N PRO A 238 30.33 5.51 -17.26
CA PRO A 238 31.08 6.53 -17.99
C PRO A 238 30.51 6.87 -19.37
N SER A 239 29.64 6.00 -19.91
CA SER A 239 28.97 6.22 -21.19
C SER A 239 27.63 5.49 -21.27
N ARG A 240 26.79 5.89 -22.22
CA ARG A 240 25.55 5.18 -22.53
C ARG A 240 25.77 3.71 -22.91
N GLU A 241 26.84 3.43 -23.65
CA GLU A 241 27.20 2.06 -24.04
C GLU A 241 27.54 1.21 -22.81
N ALA A 242 28.37 1.74 -21.90
CA ALA A 242 28.68 1.06 -20.63
C ALA A 242 27.43 0.79 -19.79
N MET A 243 26.48 1.75 -19.73
CA MET A 243 25.23 1.56 -19.02
C MET A 243 24.33 0.51 -19.70
N GLN A 244 24.33 0.42 -21.03
CA GLN A 244 23.58 -0.63 -21.74
C GLN A 244 24.15 -2.03 -21.45
N LYS A 245 25.49 -2.18 -21.39
CA LYS A 245 26.15 -3.42 -20.97
C LYS A 245 25.81 -3.77 -19.51
N THR A 246 25.81 -2.77 -18.64
CA THR A 246 25.38 -2.92 -17.24
C THR A 246 23.92 -3.40 -17.16
N ARG A 247 23.02 -2.78 -17.94
CA ARG A 247 21.61 -3.19 -18.01
C ARG A 247 21.46 -4.65 -18.45
N ALA A 248 22.14 -5.04 -19.54
CA ALA A 248 22.09 -6.40 -20.05
C ALA A 248 22.58 -7.44 -19.02
N ALA A 249 23.58 -7.09 -18.22
CA ALA A 249 24.07 -7.97 -17.14
C ALA A 249 23.07 -8.10 -15.96
N LEU A 250 22.18 -7.15 -15.79
CA LEU A 250 21.15 -7.17 -14.73
C LEU A 250 19.80 -7.72 -15.20
N GLU A 251 19.53 -7.76 -16.51
CA GLU A 251 18.26 -8.26 -17.08
C GLU A 251 17.86 -9.66 -16.60
N PRO A 252 18.75 -10.65 -16.41
CA PRO A 252 18.37 -11.96 -15.90
C PRO A 252 17.71 -11.94 -14.51
N PHE A 253 17.94 -10.88 -13.73
CA PHE A 253 17.40 -10.73 -12.38
C PHE A 253 16.07 -9.94 -12.34
N ILE A 254 15.56 -9.46 -13.49
CA ILE A 254 14.23 -8.85 -13.59
C ILE A 254 13.13 -9.91 -13.40
N THR A 255 13.36 -11.10 -13.98
CA THR A 255 12.44 -12.23 -13.86
C THR A 255 13.28 -13.51 -13.76
N PRO A 256 13.80 -13.84 -12.56
CA PRO A 256 14.57 -15.06 -12.36
C PRO A 256 13.74 -16.31 -12.74
N GLN A 257 14.41 -17.37 -13.18
CA GLN A 257 13.72 -18.59 -13.65
C GLN A 257 13.41 -19.56 -12.51
N ASP A 258 14.20 -19.52 -11.44
CA ASP A 258 14.11 -20.44 -10.31
C ASP A 258 13.78 -19.72 -9.01
N PRO A 259 13.08 -20.36 -8.06
CA PRO A 259 12.87 -19.77 -6.74
C PRO A 259 14.18 -19.76 -5.95
N GLU A 260 14.40 -18.70 -5.17
CA GLU A 260 15.50 -18.67 -4.20
C GLU A 260 15.06 -19.32 -2.89
N ARG A 261 13.87 -18.99 -2.41
CA ARG A 261 13.35 -19.50 -1.16
C ARG A 261 11.82 -19.41 -1.07
N LEU A 262 11.18 -20.45 -0.56
CA LEU A 262 9.77 -20.46 -0.21
C LEU A 262 9.62 -20.25 1.30
N LEU A 263 9.16 -19.05 1.69
CA LEU A 263 8.85 -18.74 3.09
C LEU A 263 7.54 -19.43 3.51
N PRO A 264 7.39 -19.85 4.78
CA PRO A 264 6.15 -20.47 5.28
C PRO A 264 4.92 -19.60 5.03
N GLU A 265 5.01 -18.29 5.26
CA GLU A 265 3.93 -17.33 5.09
C GLU A 265 3.55 -17.16 3.61
N VAL A 266 4.52 -17.22 2.69
CA VAL A 266 4.27 -17.21 1.24
C VAL A 266 3.53 -18.48 0.84
N ARG A 267 3.94 -19.64 1.37
CA ARG A 267 3.24 -20.91 1.12
C ARG A 267 1.79 -20.86 1.61
N GLU A 268 1.56 -20.34 2.81
CA GLU A 268 0.21 -20.19 3.38
C GLU A 268 -0.64 -19.23 2.55
N PHE A 269 -0.09 -18.09 2.15
CA PHE A 269 -0.77 -17.14 1.26
C PHE A 269 -1.18 -17.81 -0.05
N LEU A 270 -0.25 -18.45 -0.76
CA LEU A 270 -0.53 -19.08 -2.06
C LEU A 270 -1.58 -20.20 -1.95
N HIS A 271 -1.53 -20.98 -0.87
CA HIS A 271 -2.56 -21.99 -0.58
C HIS A 271 -3.93 -21.32 -0.34
N SER A 272 -4.00 -20.25 0.43
CA SER A 272 -5.25 -19.57 0.78
C SER A 272 -5.96 -18.93 -0.44
N ILE A 273 -5.20 -18.43 -1.43
CA ILE A 273 -5.77 -17.86 -2.65
C ILE A 273 -6.05 -18.88 -3.75
N ALA A 274 -5.49 -20.09 -3.67
CA ALA A 274 -5.60 -21.12 -4.72
C ALA A 274 -7.03 -21.39 -5.18
N PRO A 275 -8.05 -21.50 -4.29
CA PRO A 275 -9.44 -21.73 -4.68
C PRO A 275 -9.99 -20.65 -5.61
N GLN A 276 -9.47 -19.41 -5.55
CA GLN A 276 -9.92 -18.25 -6.31
C GLN A 276 -9.19 -18.12 -7.67
N ARG A 277 -8.15 -18.90 -7.89
CA ARG A 277 -7.26 -18.84 -9.06
C ARG A 277 -7.44 -20.08 -9.93
N VAL A 278 -8.58 -20.22 -10.59
CA VAL A 278 -8.98 -21.43 -11.33
C VAL A 278 -7.87 -21.99 -12.22
N GLU A 279 -7.20 -21.13 -13.00
CA GLU A 279 -6.11 -21.54 -13.90
C GLU A 279 -4.82 -21.91 -13.18
N GLN A 280 -4.59 -21.39 -11.97
CA GLN A 280 -3.38 -21.60 -11.20
C GLN A 280 -3.59 -22.54 -10.00
N ARG A 281 -4.83 -22.92 -9.70
CA ARG A 281 -5.21 -23.65 -8.49
C ARG A 281 -4.32 -24.86 -8.22
N GLN A 282 -4.14 -25.72 -9.21
CA GLN A 282 -3.35 -26.94 -9.07
C GLN A 282 -1.87 -26.70 -8.75
N PHE A 283 -1.36 -25.51 -9.04
CA PHE A 283 0.03 -25.13 -8.79
C PHE A 283 0.20 -24.38 -7.45
N LEU A 284 -0.83 -23.65 -7.04
CA LEU A 284 -0.81 -22.82 -5.82
C LEU A 284 -1.23 -23.63 -4.58
N ASP A 285 -2.11 -24.58 -4.74
CA ASP A 285 -2.63 -25.42 -3.64
C ASP A 285 -1.50 -26.18 -2.92
N ASP A 286 -0.54 -26.69 -3.68
CA ASP A 286 0.73 -27.20 -3.16
C ASP A 286 1.92 -26.66 -3.95
N VAL A 287 2.27 -25.41 -3.66
CA VAL A 287 3.37 -24.74 -4.34
C VAL A 287 4.73 -25.42 -4.09
N ALA A 288 4.93 -26.04 -2.93
CA ALA A 288 6.16 -26.76 -2.64
C ALA A 288 6.34 -27.95 -3.56
N HIS A 289 5.28 -28.71 -3.80
CA HIS A 289 5.28 -29.81 -4.79
C HIS A 289 5.48 -29.26 -6.22
N THR A 290 4.84 -28.17 -6.56
CA THR A 290 5.01 -27.52 -7.88
C THR A 290 6.47 -27.15 -8.14
N ILE A 291 7.17 -26.61 -7.15
CA ILE A 291 8.60 -26.29 -7.22
C ILE A 291 9.43 -27.57 -7.36
N ALA A 292 9.21 -28.56 -6.47
CA ALA A 292 9.96 -29.82 -6.47
C ALA A 292 9.80 -30.60 -7.80
N ALA A 293 8.64 -30.48 -8.45
CA ALA A 293 8.37 -31.07 -9.76
C ALA A 293 8.96 -30.28 -10.95
N GLY A 294 9.74 -29.23 -10.72
CA GLY A 294 10.33 -28.37 -11.75
C GLY A 294 9.30 -27.54 -12.54
N LYS A 295 8.14 -27.30 -11.96
CA LYS A 295 7.01 -26.59 -12.60
C LYS A 295 6.89 -25.14 -12.19
N PHE A 296 7.92 -24.55 -11.55
CA PHE A 296 7.92 -23.17 -11.10
C PHE A 296 7.61 -22.17 -12.21
N TRP A 297 8.05 -22.46 -13.44
CA TRP A 297 7.80 -21.61 -14.60
C TRP A 297 6.31 -21.46 -14.97
N LEU A 298 5.43 -22.37 -14.51
CA LEU A 298 3.97 -22.30 -14.72
C LEU A 298 3.28 -21.26 -13.82
N LEU A 299 3.92 -20.85 -12.72
CA LEU A 299 3.36 -19.85 -11.83
C LEU A 299 3.33 -18.47 -12.52
N GLN A 300 2.28 -17.70 -12.28
CA GLN A 300 2.21 -16.32 -12.69
C GLN A 300 3.35 -15.49 -12.05
N ARG A 301 3.77 -14.44 -12.76
CA ARG A 301 4.92 -13.62 -12.38
C ARG A 301 4.81 -13.12 -10.94
N GLY A 302 3.69 -12.53 -10.52
CA GLY A 302 3.51 -11.99 -9.18
C GLY A 302 3.72 -13.03 -8.07
N TYR A 303 3.32 -14.30 -8.30
CA TYR A 303 3.56 -15.38 -7.34
C TYR A 303 5.02 -15.80 -7.30
N LYS A 304 5.70 -15.84 -8.46
CA LYS A 304 7.14 -16.13 -8.52
C LYS A 304 7.96 -15.08 -7.76
N GLU A 305 7.59 -13.82 -7.92
CA GLU A 305 8.26 -12.68 -7.29
C GLU A 305 8.27 -12.77 -5.76
N LEU A 306 7.29 -13.43 -5.13
CA LEU A 306 7.27 -13.67 -3.67
C LEU A 306 8.39 -14.60 -3.19
N MET A 307 8.96 -15.38 -4.07
CA MET A 307 9.99 -16.41 -3.75
C MET A 307 11.38 -16.06 -4.30
N GLN A 308 11.57 -14.85 -4.80
CA GLN A 308 12.78 -14.43 -5.52
C GLN A 308 13.22 -13.03 -5.11
N ASN A 309 14.52 -12.79 -5.17
CA ASN A 309 15.07 -11.43 -5.20
C ASN A 309 15.01 -10.92 -6.65
N ILE A 310 14.32 -9.82 -6.88
CA ILE A 310 14.14 -9.24 -8.21
C ILE A 310 14.69 -7.84 -8.29
N ILE A 311 15.00 -7.39 -9.50
CA ILE A 311 15.42 -6.02 -9.79
C ILE A 311 14.47 -5.37 -10.79
N TRP A 312 14.15 -4.11 -10.55
CA TRP A 312 13.53 -3.26 -11.54
C TRP A 312 14.56 -2.28 -12.10
N LEU A 313 14.59 -2.09 -13.41
CA LEU A 313 15.51 -1.20 -14.10
C LEU A 313 14.76 -0.09 -14.80
N GLY A 314 15.12 1.15 -14.52
CA GLY A 314 14.61 2.34 -15.17
C GLY A 314 15.15 2.56 -16.58
N GLY A 315 14.76 3.66 -17.19
CA GLY A 315 15.34 4.13 -18.45
C GLY A 315 16.81 4.54 -18.31
N VAL A 316 17.56 4.47 -19.42
CA VAL A 316 18.94 4.98 -19.47
C VAL A 316 18.90 6.44 -19.92
N GLU A 317 19.33 7.33 -19.04
CA GLU A 317 19.49 8.76 -19.30
C GLU A 317 20.98 9.09 -19.50
N SER A 318 21.28 10.11 -20.29
CA SER A 318 22.67 10.53 -20.56
C SER A 318 22.84 12.00 -20.22
N ASP A 319 23.97 12.32 -19.59
CA ASP A 319 24.41 13.69 -19.30
C ASP A 319 25.88 13.89 -19.66
N ALA A 320 26.44 15.07 -19.35
CA ALA A 320 27.86 15.39 -19.65
C ALA A 320 28.87 14.49 -18.89
N ARG A 321 28.44 13.78 -17.84
CA ARG A 321 29.29 12.89 -17.02
C ARG A 321 29.14 11.42 -17.38
N GLY A 322 28.35 11.08 -18.40
CA GLY A 322 28.08 9.72 -18.84
C GLY A 322 26.61 9.35 -18.90
N ALA A 323 26.23 8.25 -18.27
CA ALA A 323 24.84 7.81 -18.24
C ALA A 323 24.41 7.34 -16.85
N THR A 324 23.11 7.49 -16.55
CA THR A 324 22.48 7.03 -15.32
C THR A 324 21.32 6.08 -15.60
N MET A 325 20.99 5.25 -14.61
CA MET A 325 19.85 4.34 -14.63
C MET A 325 19.42 4.05 -13.20
N ALA A 326 18.12 4.12 -12.92
CA ALA A 326 17.58 3.62 -11.67
C ALA A 326 17.64 2.09 -11.63
N ALA A 327 18.03 1.53 -10.48
CA ALA A 327 18.03 0.10 -10.22
C ALA A 327 17.44 -0.14 -8.81
N ASN A 328 16.22 -0.67 -8.77
CA ASN A 328 15.50 -0.92 -7.53
C ASN A 328 15.50 -2.43 -7.26
N LEU A 329 16.01 -2.81 -6.10
CA LEU A 329 16.06 -4.18 -5.63
C LEU A 329 14.84 -4.44 -4.73
N TYR A 330 14.07 -5.47 -5.06
CA TYR A 330 12.98 -6.00 -4.24
C TYR A 330 13.40 -7.38 -3.76
N ASN A 331 13.76 -7.46 -2.49
CA ASN A 331 14.40 -8.64 -1.91
C ASN A 331 13.45 -9.35 -0.95
N LEU A 332 13.79 -10.61 -0.62
CA LEU A 332 13.06 -11.33 0.42
C LEU A 332 13.11 -10.55 1.74
N PRO A 333 12.06 -10.65 2.58
CA PRO A 333 11.86 -9.72 3.71
C PRO A 333 12.99 -9.68 4.73
N ASP A 334 13.69 -10.77 4.91
CA ASP A 334 14.76 -10.96 5.90
C ASP A 334 16.18 -10.80 5.33
N GLU A 335 16.29 -10.37 4.07
CA GLU A 335 17.58 -10.10 3.43
C GLU A 335 18.30 -8.90 4.06
N ASN A 336 19.64 -8.98 4.07
CA ASN A 336 20.46 -7.85 4.51
C ASN A 336 20.62 -6.82 3.37
N PRO A 337 20.17 -5.58 3.55
CA PRO A 337 20.24 -4.56 2.49
C PRO A 337 21.67 -4.19 2.08
N ASP A 338 22.63 -4.21 3.02
CA ASP A 338 24.02 -3.88 2.69
C ASP A 338 24.66 -5.00 1.86
N ALA A 339 24.34 -6.26 2.14
CA ALA A 339 24.77 -7.38 1.32
C ALA A 339 24.17 -7.30 -0.10
N ARG A 340 22.91 -6.83 -0.23
CA ARG A 340 22.26 -6.63 -1.54
C ARG A 340 22.88 -5.46 -2.32
N ILE A 341 23.25 -4.39 -1.64
CA ILE A 341 23.99 -3.27 -2.25
C ILE A 341 25.37 -3.74 -2.75
N GLU A 342 26.08 -4.53 -1.96
CA GLU A 342 27.38 -5.09 -2.35
C GLU A 342 27.26 -6.06 -3.53
N TRP A 343 26.22 -6.90 -3.52
CA TRP A 343 25.87 -7.74 -4.67
C TRP A 343 25.67 -6.90 -5.94
N LEU A 344 24.89 -5.82 -5.87
CA LEU A 344 24.68 -4.94 -7.01
C LEU A 344 25.99 -4.29 -7.48
N ARG A 345 26.80 -3.79 -6.54
CA ARG A 345 28.11 -3.19 -6.82
C ARG A 345 29.03 -4.17 -7.58
N SER A 346 29.12 -5.41 -7.12
CA SER A 346 29.93 -6.44 -7.77
C SER A 346 29.47 -6.77 -9.20
N ARG A 347 28.15 -6.71 -9.46
CA ARG A 347 27.58 -7.00 -10.77
C ARG A 347 27.79 -5.88 -11.79
N VAL A 348 27.82 -4.63 -11.36
CA VAL A 348 27.94 -3.48 -12.28
C VAL A 348 29.38 -3.02 -12.51
N ALA A 349 30.27 -3.27 -11.56
CA ALA A 349 31.69 -2.88 -11.62
C ALA A 349 32.43 -3.34 -12.88
N PRO A 350 32.26 -4.58 -13.41
CA PRO A 350 32.93 -5.03 -14.63
C PRO A 350 32.66 -4.16 -15.87
N PHE A 351 31.58 -3.40 -15.85
CA PHE A 351 31.18 -2.51 -16.94
C PHE A 351 31.56 -1.04 -16.69
N GLY A 352 32.34 -0.77 -15.63
CA GLY A 352 32.70 0.58 -15.20
C GLY A 352 31.56 1.38 -14.58
N ALA A 353 30.44 0.72 -14.24
CA ALA A 353 29.34 1.36 -13.55
C ALA A 353 29.53 1.32 -12.03
N THR A 354 28.96 2.31 -11.34
CA THR A 354 29.00 2.46 -9.90
C THR A 354 27.60 2.81 -9.36
N ILE A 355 27.36 2.60 -8.07
CA ILE A 355 26.19 3.13 -7.39
C ILE A 355 26.50 4.60 -7.06
N GLU A 356 25.89 5.53 -7.79
CA GLU A 356 26.04 6.98 -7.55
C GLU A 356 25.31 7.41 -6.28
N LYS A 357 24.12 6.84 -6.05
CA LYS A 357 23.28 7.18 -4.90
C LYS A 357 22.45 5.98 -4.46
N VAL A 358 22.37 5.77 -3.17
CA VAL A 358 21.31 4.97 -2.54
C VAL A 358 20.24 5.97 -2.12
N ILE A 359 19.07 5.89 -2.78
CA ILE A 359 17.92 6.79 -2.53
C ILE A 359 17.21 6.33 -1.26
N GLU A 360 17.05 5.01 -1.15
CA GLU A 360 16.32 4.38 -0.08
C GLU A 360 16.94 3.01 0.26
N LYS A 361 16.92 2.68 1.53
CA LYS A 361 17.37 1.40 2.05
C LYS A 361 16.44 0.99 3.21
N SER A 362 15.48 0.10 2.96
CA SER A 362 14.73 -0.50 4.06
C SER A 362 15.57 -1.59 4.74
N GLY A 363 15.44 -1.70 6.06
CA GLY A 363 16.03 -2.81 6.82
C GLY A 363 15.26 -4.11 6.63
N PRO A 364 15.83 -5.25 7.08
CA PRO A 364 15.11 -6.49 7.12
C PRO A 364 13.94 -6.36 8.10
N ALA A 365 12.76 -6.87 7.70
CA ALA A 365 11.58 -6.90 8.55
C ALA A 365 10.94 -8.28 8.48
N PRO A 366 10.76 -8.97 9.62
CA PRO A 366 10.06 -10.24 9.64
C PRO A 366 8.61 -10.05 9.18
N LEU A 367 8.01 -11.12 8.67
CA LEU A 367 6.59 -11.16 8.39
C LEU A 367 5.81 -11.30 9.70
N SER A 368 4.63 -10.69 9.78
CA SER A 368 3.69 -10.95 10.87
C SER A 368 3.07 -12.33 10.70
N THR A 369 2.91 -13.09 11.80
CA THR A 369 2.26 -14.38 11.72
C THR A 369 0.74 -14.25 11.71
N PRO A 370 0.02 -15.03 10.88
CA PRO A 370 -1.46 -15.07 10.91
C PRO A 370 -2.00 -15.83 12.15
N HIS A 371 -1.13 -16.49 12.92
CA HIS A 371 -1.52 -17.27 14.10
C HIS A 371 -1.57 -16.41 15.36
N THR A 372 -2.30 -15.28 15.30
CA THR A 372 -2.50 -14.39 16.46
C THR A 372 -3.98 -14.14 16.74
N PRO A 373 -4.32 -13.80 18.00
CA PRO A 373 -5.67 -13.35 18.34
C PRO A 373 -6.13 -12.14 17.53
N MET A 374 -5.21 -11.25 17.15
CA MET A 374 -5.54 -10.06 16.37
C MET A 374 -5.90 -10.40 14.92
N PHE A 375 -5.12 -11.26 14.26
CA PHE A 375 -5.46 -11.74 12.92
C PHE A 375 -6.82 -12.46 12.92
N ALA A 376 -7.05 -13.33 13.89
CA ALA A 376 -8.33 -14.03 14.05
C ALA A 376 -9.50 -13.05 14.26
N LEU A 377 -9.28 -11.98 15.02
CA LEU A 377 -10.27 -10.93 15.23
C LEU A 377 -10.59 -10.21 13.92
N ILE A 378 -9.58 -9.76 13.18
CA ILE A 378 -9.78 -9.11 11.88
C ILE A 378 -10.56 -10.04 10.95
N ALA A 379 -10.11 -11.28 10.77
CA ALA A 379 -10.76 -12.26 9.90
C ALA A 379 -12.22 -12.52 10.32
N ARG A 380 -12.50 -12.62 11.62
CA ARG A 380 -13.87 -12.80 12.17
C ARG A 380 -14.78 -11.64 11.78
N GLU A 381 -14.35 -10.40 11.97
CA GLU A 381 -15.19 -9.23 11.72
C GLU A 381 -15.37 -8.98 10.22
N VAL A 382 -14.35 -9.25 9.43
CA VAL A 382 -14.44 -9.24 7.97
C VAL A 382 -15.43 -10.31 7.49
N ALA A 383 -15.35 -11.55 7.99
CA ALA A 383 -16.29 -12.62 7.63
C ALA A 383 -17.75 -12.30 7.99
N ARG A 384 -17.95 -11.57 9.08
CA ARG A 384 -19.29 -11.08 9.46
C ARG A 384 -19.84 -10.03 8.51
N GLN A 385 -18.98 -9.17 7.99
CA GLN A 385 -19.36 -8.12 7.04
C GLN A 385 -19.55 -8.67 5.62
N TYR A 386 -18.70 -9.63 5.22
CA TYR A 386 -18.64 -10.21 3.89
C TYR A 386 -18.74 -11.75 3.97
N PRO A 387 -19.94 -12.30 4.29
CA PRO A 387 -20.12 -13.74 4.49
C PRO A 387 -19.82 -14.53 3.21
N GLY A 388 -19.06 -15.61 3.36
CA GLY A 388 -18.70 -16.51 2.25
C GLY A 388 -17.52 -16.03 1.40
N ILE A 389 -16.94 -14.86 1.69
CA ILE A 389 -15.73 -14.40 1.00
C ILE A 389 -14.50 -15.07 1.64
N PRO A 390 -13.59 -15.66 0.85
CA PRO A 390 -12.33 -16.17 1.36
C PRO A 390 -11.47 -15.06 1.94
N ILE A 391 -10.91 -15.32 3.12
CA ILE A 391 -10.04 -14.39 3.85
C ILE A 391 -8.73 -15.10 4.10
N GLY A 392 -7.62 -14.45 3.88
CA GLY A 392 -6.30 -15.00 4.16
C GLY A 392 -5.21 -13.94 4.20
N THR A 393 -3.98 -14.42 4.31
CA THR A 393 -2.79 -13.57 4.32
C THR A 393 -2.53 -12.95 2.96
N GLU A 394 -1.79 -11.85 2.94
CA GLU A 394 -1.23 -11.24 1.74
C GLU A 394 0.20 -10.76 2.01
N ILE A 395 1.02 -10.76 0.97
CA ILE A 395 2.39 -10.26 1.02
C ILE A 395 2.61 -9.33 -0.16
N LEU A 396 3.05 -8.11 0.12
CA LEU A 396 3.34 -7.12 -0.92
C LEU A 396 4.61 -7.51 -1.67
N ALA A 397 4.45 -7.90 -2.94
CA ALA A 397 5.55 -8.42 -3.75
C ALA A 397 6.49 -7.33 -4.29
N THR A 398 5.98 -6.11 -4.54
CA THR A 398 6.70 -5.03 -5.20
C THR A 398 6.55 -3.68 -4.51
N SER A 399 5.96 -3.66 -3.33
CA SER A 399 5.80 -2.48 -2.49
C SER A 399 6.08 -2.80 -1.03
N TYR A 400 6.04 -1.78 -0.20
CA TYR A 400 6.17 -1.85 1.26
C TYR A 400 5.38 -0.70 1.87
N ASN A 401 5.21 -0.74 3.18
CA ASN A 401 4.62 0.34 3.96
C ASN A 401 5.32 0.46 5.33
N ASP A 402 4.89 1.38 6.15
CA ASP A 402 5.47 1.67 7.46
C ASP A 402 5.42 0.48 8.45
N SER A 403 4.57 -0.53 8.21
CA SER A 403 4.51 -1.74 9.05
C SER A 403 5.86 -2.46 9.20
N ARG A 404 6.76 -2.32 8.21
CA ARG A 404 8.13 -2.89 8.28
C ARG A 404 8.91 -2.41 9.50
N HIS A 405 8.76 -1.15 9.87
CA HIS A 405 9.46 -0.55 11.03
C HIS A 405 8.94 -1.09 12.37
N LEU A 406 7.63 -1.38 12.43
CA LEU A 406 6.99 -1.99 13.60
C LEU A 406 7.35 -3.47 13.72
N ARG A 407 7.32 -4.22 12.63
CA ARG A 407 7.72 -5.64 12.57
C ARG A 407 9.17 -5.84 12.98
N ALA A 408 10.07 -4.95 12.55
CA ALA A 408 11.48 -4.96 12.96
C ALA A 408 11.67 -4.79 14.50
N ARG A 409 10.63 -4.29 15.19
CA ARG A 409 10.58 -4.14 16.66
C ARG A 409 9.74 -5.20 17.36
N GLY A 410 9.30 -6.24 16.65
CA GLY A 410 8.53 -7.34 17.20
C GLY A 410 7.03 -7.07 17.36
N ILE A 411 6.52 -5.93 16.87
CA ILE A 411 5.09 -5.62 16.85
C ILE A 411 4.46 -6.35 15.66
N GLN A 412 3.41 -7.14 15.90
CA GLN A 412 2.65 -7.80 14.84
C GLN A 412 1.76 -6.74 14.14
N SER A 413 2.14 -6.37 12.93
CA SER A 413 1.44 -5.35 12.13
C SER A 413 0.76 -5.98 10.94
N TYR A 414 -0.53 -5.67 10.76
CA TYR A 414 -1.38 -6.19 9.71
C TYR A 414 -1.87 -5.04 8.83
N GLY A 415 -1.67 -5.18 7.52
CA GLY A 415 -2.22 -4.25 6.55
C GLY A 415 -3.67 -4.59 6.22
N LEU A 416 -4.54 -3.59 6.21
CA LEU A 416 -5.98 -3.79 6.03
C LEU A 416 -6.59 -2.66 5.21
N SER A 417 -6.97 -2.95 3.96
CA SER A 417 -7.95 -2.14 3.24
C SER A 417 -9.34 -2.60 3.64
N PRO A 418 -10.06 -1.88 4.53
CA PRO A 418 -11.28 -2.40 5.16
C PRO A 418 -12.49 -2.43 4.23
N TYR A 419 -12.34 -1.98 2.99
CA TYR A 419 -13.38 -1.90 1.96
C TYR A 419 -12.93 -2.53 0.65
N PRO A 420 -13.87 -2.99 -0.18
CA PRO A 420 -13.54 -3.48 -1.53
C PRO A 420 -12.91 -2.38 -2.39
N VAL A 421 -11.96 -2.77 -3.24
CA VAL A 421 -11.37 -1.90 -4.25
C VAL A 421 -11.45 -2.64 -5.59
N ASP A 422 -12.10 -2.03 -6.57
CA ASP A 422 -12.17 -2.59 -7.92
C ASP A 422 -10.80 -2.48 -8.61
N TYR A 423 -10.46 -3.46 -9.44
CA TYR A 423 -9.20 -3.48 -10.18
C TYR A 423 -8.92 -2.17 -10.93
N TYR A 424 -9.96 -1.54 -11.51
CA TYR A 424 -9.78 -0.25 -12.19
C TYR A 424 -9.55 0.91 -11.23
N GLN A 425 -10.03 0.82 -10.00
CA GLN A 425 -9.77 1.84 -8.97
C GLN A 425 -8.34 1.76 -8.46
N THR A 426 -7.76 0.54 -8.36
CA THR A 426 -6.36 0.39 -7.95
C THR A 426 -5.39 1.09 -8.91
N GLN A 427 -5.75 1.24 -10.19
CA GLN A 427 -4.95 2.01 -11.15
C GLN A 427 -4.92 3.53 -10.86
N GLY A 428 -5.79 4.02 -9.99
CA GLY A 428 -5.80 5.40 -9.51
C GLY A 428 -4.78 5.63 -8.39
N ILE A 429 -4.39 4.60 -7.65
CA ILE A 429 -3.35 4.67 -6.61
C ILE A 429 -2.04 5.08 -7.31
N HIS A 430 -1.41 6.18 -6.85
CA HIS A 430 -0.29 6.84 -7.53
C HIS A 430 -0.54 7.25 -9.00
N GLY A 431 -1.75 6.99 -9.51
CA GLY A 431 -2.19 7.33 -10.86
C GLY A 431 -3.03 8.61 -10.93
N ILE A 432 -3.92 8.68 -11.92
CA ILE A 432 -4.88 9.77 -12.11
C ILE A 432 -6.29 9.31 -11.73
N ASP A 433 -7.15 10.27 -11.38
CA ASP A 433 -8.57 10.00 -11.07
C ASP A 433 -8.77 8.97 -9.94
N GLU A 434 -7.90 9.00 -8.94
CA GLU A 434 -8.05 8.22 -7.72
C GLU A 434 -9.41 8.52 -7.10
N ARG A 435 -10.13 7.48 -6.72
CA ARG A 435 -11.50 7.62 -6.23
C ARG A 435 -11.94 6.39 -5.43
N ILE A 436 -12.85 6.62 -4.51
CA ILE A 436 -13.47 5.56 -3.71
C ILE A 436 -15.00 5.58 -3.85
N ARG A 437 -15.63 4.42 -3.92
CA ARG A 437 -17.09 4.32 -3.82
C ARG A 437 -17.55 4.61 -2.40
N VAL A 438 -18.48 5.54 -2.24
CA VAL A 438 -19.00 5.94 -0.92
C VAL A 438 -19.63 4.76 -0.18
N ALA A 439 -20.38 3.90 -0.89
CA ALA A 439 -20.96 2.72 -0.28
C ALA A 439 -19.90 1.75 0.29
N TRP A 440 -18.77 1.58 -0.42
CA TRP A 440 -17.68 0.72 0.03
C TRP A 440 -16.88 1.36 1.17
N TYR A 441 -16.63 2.67 1.09
CA TYR A 441 -16.04 3.41 2.19
C TYR A 441 -16.85 3.23 3.50
N MET A 442 -18.17 3.37 3.42
CA MET A 442 -19.05 3.18 4.58
C MET A 442 -19.05 1.73 5.12
N GLN A 443 -18.87 0.75 4.25
CA GLN A 443 -18.63 -0.63 4.68
C GLN A 443 -17.31 -0.76 5.41
N GLY A 444 -16.25 -0.13 4.91
CA GLY A 444 -14.95 -0.08 5.57
C GLY A 444 -15.00 0.58 6.95
N VAL A 445 -15.69 1.71 7.07
CA VAL A 445 -15.96 2.35 8.38
C VAL A 445 -16.64 1.36 9.33
N SER A 446 -17.65 0.61 8.83
CA SER A 446 -18.36 -0.38 9.64
C SER A 446 -17.44 -1.54 10.08
N VAL A 447 -16.59 -2.05 9.20
CA VAL A 447 -15.63 -3.12 9.51
C VAL A 447 -14.65 -2.66 10.56
N MET A 448 -14.02 -1.49 10.34
CA MET A 448 -13.00 -0.95 11.26
C MET A 448 -13.59 -0.67 12.65
N ARG A 449 -14.80 -0.10 12.72
CA ARG A 449 -15.54 0.11 13.98
C ARG A 449 -15.75 -1.20 14.75
N LYS A 450 -16.12 -2.28 14.07
CA LYS A 450 -16.31 -3.60 14.69
C LYS A 450 -15.00 -4.18 15.21
N ILE A 451 -13.94 -4.12 14.42
CA ILE A 451 -12.61 -4.62 14.81
C ILE A 451 -12.10 -3.87 16.04
N VAL A 452 -12.08 -2.53 15.99
CA VAL A 452 -11.54 -1.71 17.08
C VAL A 452 -12.40 -1.79 18.34
N SER A 453 -13.73 -1.79 18.21
CA SER A 453 -14.64 -1.97 19.34
C SER A 453 -14.47 -3.34 20.01
N ALA A 454 -14.37 -4.41 19.22
CA ALA A 454 -14.14 -5.74 19.76
C ALA A 454 -12.79 -5.85 20.45
N TYR A 455 -11.73 -5.26 19.85
CA TYR A 455 -10.41 -5.21 20.48
C TYR A 455 -10.44 -4.44 21.81
N ALA A 456 -11.16 -3.32 21.83
CA ALA A 456 -11.24 -2.46 23.01
C ALA A 456 -12.02 -3.09 24.17
N PHE A 457 -13.08 -3.85 23.90
CA PHE A 457 -14.08 -4.19 24.93
C PHE A 457 -14.38 -5.68 25.08
N GLU A 458 -13.89 -6.54 24.20
CA GLU A 458 -14.19 -7.98 24.22
C GLU A 458 -12.95 -8.82 24.56
N ALA A 459 -13.17 -10.06 24.93
CA ALA A 459 -12.12 -11.07 24.94
C ALA A 459 -11.68 -11.37 23.51
N LEU A 460 -10.38 -11.43 23.30
CA LEU A 460 -9.82 -11.78 21.98
C LEU A 460 -10.12 -13.25 21.66
N PRO A 461 -10.34 -13.59 20.40
CA PRO A 461 -10.46 -14.98 19.98
C PRO A 461 -9.17 -15.74 20.27
N ALA A 462 -9.25 -17.07 20.37
CA ALA A 462 -8.05 -17.89 20.43
C ALA A 462 -7.24 -17.74 19.14
N SER A 463 -5.92 -17.85 19.25
CA SER A 463 -5.07 -17.91 18.06
C SER A 463 -5.47 -19.07 17.17
N PRO A 464 -5.54 -18.88 15.86
CA PRO A 464 -5.68 -20.00 14.93
C PRO A 464 -4.52 -21.00 15.11
N ARG A 465 -4.83 -22.27 15.00
CA ARG A 465 -3.82 -23.36 15.08
C ARG A 465 -3.08 -23.53 13.77
#